data_f4af6bae9eb8d87f1a255c3cb78e2bd1
#
_entry.id   f4af6bae9eb8d87f1a255c3cb78e2bd1
#
_cell.length_a   1.000
_cell.length_b   1.000
_cell.length_c   1.000
_cell.angle_alpha   90.00
_cell.angle_beta   90.00
_cell.angle_gamma   90.00
#
_symmetry.space_group_name_H-M   'P 1'
#
loop_
_entity.id
_entity.type
_entity.pdbx_description
1 polymer ?
#
loop_
_entity_poly.entity_id
_entity_poly.type
_entity_poly.pdbx_seq_one_letter_code
_entity_poly.pdbx_strand_id
1 'polypeptide(L)'
;KYLIFMGVSLFLGTFLQQAALQYTNIANAAFFTVFYVPFVPIILFIIYKEKVHWSIWPSIALCIVGVYLLTDFSNAEIMLGDALVIFCSIFWALHIIFAGKFMQNFNIPVFYAALQAAFVFSLSIFFAFLFEEVILSNILLELSSILYAGALSGGIAFTLQMYAQKNIEEAPAAIIYSLEGVFAAIAGWIILDQFLKFNNIIGCFLILFAVILSQILPTSKVNNTK
;
A
#
# COMPACT_ATOMS: atom_id res chain seq x y z
N LYS A 1 -1.54 -16.43 14.85
CA LYS A 1 -1.46 -16.73 13.40
C LYS A 1 -1.51 -15.44 12.57
N TYR A 2 -2.55 -14.58 12.72
CA TYR A 2 -2.71 -13.35 11.93
C TYR A 2 -1.48 -12.41 11.99
N LEU A 3 -0.85 -12.27 13.15
CA LEU A 3 0.35 -11.44 13.31
C LEU A 3 1.51 -11.89 12.40
N ILE A 4 1.76 -13.20 12.36
CA ILE A 4 2.83 -13.76 11.50
C ILE A 4 2.50 -13.52 10.04
N PHE A 5 1.26 -13.80 9.61
CA PHE A 5 0.84 -13.55 8.23
C PHE A 5 0.91 -12.08 7.84
N MET A 6 0.51 -11.18 8.75
CA MET A 6 0.61 -9.73 8.57
C MET A 6 2.08 -9.30 8.41
N GLY A 7 2.96 -9.75 9.31
CA GLY A 7 4.40 -9.42 9.27
C GLY A 7 5.09 -9.99 8.02
N VAL A 8 4.80 -11.24 7.65
CA VAL A 8 5.33 -11.87 6.42
C VAL A 8 4.84 -11.12 5.19
N SER A 9 3.54 -10.78 5.14
CA SER A 9 2.98 -10.04 4.00
C SER A 9 3.61 -8.66 3.87
N LEU A 10 3.79 -7.94 4.98
CA LEU A 10 4.46 -6.64 4.96
C LEU A 10 5.92 -6.76 4.50
N PHE A 11 6.65 -7.73 5.04
CA PHE A 11 8.05 -7.97 4.63
C PHE A 11 8.14 -8.30 3.14
N LEU A 12 7.34 -9.23 2.63
CA LEU A 12 7.36 -9.62 1.23
C LEU A 12 6.91 -8.48 0.31
N GLY A 13 5.89 -7.71 0.72
CA GLY A 13 5.45 -6.53 -0.02
C GLY A 13 6.57 -5.50 -0.16
N THR A 14 7.21 -5.11 0.95
CA THR A 14 8.29 -4.12 0.93
C THR A 14 9.56 -4.64 0.25
N PHE A 15 9.96 -5.87 0.54
CA PHE A 15 11.17 -6.48 -0.03
C PHE A 15 11.08 -6.65 -1.55
N LEU A 16 9.97 -7.22 -2.04
CA LEU A 16 9.75 -7.40 -3.47
C LEU A 16 9.60 -6.08 -4.22
N GLN A 17 8.95 -5.09 -3.61
CA GLN A 17 8.83 -3.76 -4.18
C GLN A 17 10.20 -3.10 -4.32
N GLN A 18 11.03 -3.17 -3.28
CA GLN A 18 12.38 -2.62 -3.32
C GLN A 18 13.26 -3.33 -4.34
N ALA A 19 13.19 -4.66 -4.42
CA ALA A 19 13.89 -5.43 -5.44
C ALA A 19 13.41 -5.08 -6.87
N ALA A 20 12.11 -4.90 -7.06
CA ALA A 20 11.53 -4.55 -8.35
C ALA A 20 12.02 -3.21 -8.89
N LEU A 21 12.26 -2.22 -8.01
CA LEU A 21 12.77 -0.89 -8.39
C LEU A 21 14.14 -0.93 -9.10
N GLN A 22 14.87 -2.03 -9.00
CA GLN A 22 16.10 -2.21 -9.78
C GLN A 22 15.83 -2.55 -11.26
N TYR A 23 14.60 -2.97 -11.59
CA TYR A 23 14.21 -3.48 -12.91
C TYR A 23 12.99 -2.76 -13.51
N THR A 24 12.52 -1.71 -12.86
CA THR A 24 11.43 -0.84 -13.34
C THR A 24 11.66 0.59 -12.90
N ASN A 25 10.91 1.53 -13.49
CA ASN A 25 10.93 2.93 -13.07
C ASN A 25 9.90 3.21 -11.95
N ILE A 26 10.09 4.32 -11.25
CA ILE A 26 9.24 4.72 -10.12
C ILE A 26 7.77 4.89 -10.53
N ALA A 27 7.50 5.42 -11.74
CA ALA A 27 6.14 5.65 -12.21
C ALA A 27 5.39 4.32 -12.45
N ASN A 28 6.06 3.35 -13.10
CA ASN A 28 5.53 2.01 -13.28
C ASN A 28 5.30 1.33 -11.93
N ALA A 29 6.30 1.38 -11.04
CA ALA A 29 6.18 0.80 -9.71
C ALA A 29 4.99 1.39 -8.94
N ALA A 30 4.81 2.72 -8.96
CA ALA A 30 3.68 3.37 -8.32
C ALA A 30 2.34 2.93 -8.92
N PHE A 31 2.23 2.85 -10.26
CA PHE A 31 1.02 2.41 -10.91
C PHE A 31 0.66 0.95 -10.58
N PHE A 32 1.61 0.03 -10.75
CA PHE A 32 1.34 -1.39 -10.54
C PHE A 32 1.17 -1.76 -9.06
N THR A 33 1.76 -1.02 -8.12
CA THR A 33 1.53 -1.22 -6.69
C THR A 33 0.05 -1.03 -6.35
N VAL A 34 -0.65 -0.07 -6.96
CA VAL A 34 -2.07 0.21 -6.68
C VAL A 34 -2.99 -0.97 -7.04
N PHE A 35 -2.50 -1.99 -7.72
CA PHE A 35 -3.26 -3.22 -7.94
C PHE A 35 -3.63 -3.95 -6.64
N TYR A 36 -3.02 -3.58 -5.49
CA TYR A 36 -3.54 -4.05 -4.20
C TYR A 36 -5.02 -3.64 -3.99
N VAL A 37 -5.47 -2.51 -4.57
CA VAL A 37 -6.85 -2.03 -4.41
C VAL A 37 -7.88 -3.03 -4.95
N PRO A 38 -7.82 -3.51 -6.21
CA PRO A 38 -8.71 -4.57 -6.69
C PRO A 38 -8.39 -5.95 -6.09
N PHE A 39 -7.15 -6.23 -5.70
CA PHE A 39 -6.81 -7.53 -5.11
C PHE A 39 -7.44 -7.73 -3.73
N VAL A 40 -7.62 -6.69 -2.91
CA VAL A 40 -8.27 -6.81 -1.61
C VAL A 40 -9.66 -7.42 -1.73
N PRO A 41 -10.64 -6.87 -2.47
CA PRO A 41 -11.97 -7.47 -2.58
C PRO A 41 -11.96 -8.84 -3.28
N ILE A 42 -11.06 -9.06 -4.24
CA ILE A 42 -10.91 -10.36 -4.92
C ILE A 42 -10.45 -11.43 -3.92
N ILE A 43 -9.43 -11.14 -3.11
CA ILE A 43 -8.91 -12.06 -2.09
C ILE A 43 -9.96 -12.32 -1.00
N LEU A 44 -10.67 -11.28 -0.55
CA LEU A 44 -11.76 -11.42 0.41
C LEU A 44 -12.85 -12.36 -0.14
N PHE A 45 -13.21 -12.23 -1.41
CA PHE A 45 -14.20 -13.11 -2.03
C PHE A 45 -13.70 -14.55 -2.18
N ILE A 46 -12.49 -14.76 -2.69
CA ILE A 46 -11.95 -16.10 -2.99
C ILE A 46 -11.60 -16.86 -1.71
N ILE A 47 -10.85 -16.23 -0.80
CA ILE A 47 -10.29 -16.92 0.38
C ILE A 47 -11.28 -16.92 1.56
N TYR A 48 -11.86 -15.75 1.84
CA TYR A 48 -12.74 -15.60 3.01
C TYR A 48 -14.22 -15.81 2.70
N LYS A 49 -14.58 -15.95 1.40
CA LYS A 49 -15.96 -16.07 0.91
C LYS A 49 -16.83 -14.87 1.31
N GLU A 50 -16.21 -13.74 1.61
CA GLU A 50 -16.91 -12.49 1.96
C GLU A 50 -17.35 -11.78 0.68
N LYS A 51 -18.62 -11.40 0.62
CA LYS A 51 -19.15 -10.61 -0.48
C LYS A 51 -18.87 -9.13 -0.23
N VAL A 52 -18.01 -8.55 -1.02
CA VAL A 52 -17.81 -7.10 -1.05
C VAL A 52 -18.99 -6.45 -1.78
N HIS A 53 -19.52 -5.37 -1.23
CA HIS A 53 -20.65 -4.68 -1.83
C HIS A 53 -20.30 -4.18 -3.23
N TRP A 54 -21.25 -4.30 -4.18
CA TRP A 54 -21.01 -3.95 -5.59
C TRP A 54 -20.59 -2.47 -5.80
N SER A 55 -21.01 -1.58 -4.88
CA SER A 55 -20.68 -0.14 -4.93
C SER A 55 -19.18 0.17 -4.82
N ILE A 56 -18.36 -0.77 -4.34
CA ILE A 56 -16.90 -0.60 -4.25
C ILE A 56 -16.23 -0.65 -5.63
N TRP A 57 -16.79 -1.41 -6.59
CA TRP A 57 -16.16 -1.60 -7.89
C TRP A 57 -16.03 -0.33 -8.74
N PRO A 58 -17.05 0.58 -8.80
CA PRO A 58 -16.89 1.88 -9.44
C PRO A 58 -15.76 2.72 -8.82
N SER A 59 -15.63 2.72 -7.49
CA SER A 59 -14.55 3.42 -6.80
C SER A 59 -13.17 2.84 -7.15
N ILE A 60 -13.06 1.51 -7.23
CA ILE A 60 -11.83 0.84 -7.67
C ILE A 60 -11.48 1.25 -9.11
N ALA A 61 -12.44 1.23 -10.02
CA ALA A 61 -12.21 1.62 -11.41
C ALA A 61 -11.74 3.08 -11.53
N LEU A 62 -12.39 4.00 -10.80
CA LEU A 62 -11.99 5.40 -10.75
C LEU A 62 -10.58 5.57 -10.16
N CYS A 63 -10.24 4.82 -9.11
CA CYS A 63 -8.93 4.83 -8.50
C CYS A 63 -7.84 4.41 -9.51
N ILE A 64 -8.04 3.29 -10.22
CA ILE A 64 -7.09 2.79 -11.22
C ILE A 64 -6.89 3.81 -12.36
N VAL A 65 -8.00 4.38 -12.88
CA VAL A 65 -7.92 5.42 -13.91
C VAL A 65 -7.21 6.67 -13.39
N GLY A 66 -7.50 7.05 -12.15
CA GLY A 66 -6.85 8.19 -11.50
C GLY A 66 -5.34 7.99 -11.38
N VAL A 67 -4.89 6.82 -10.93
CA VAL A 67 -3.45 6.51 -10.82
C VAL A 67 -2.80 6.41 -12.20
N TYR A 68 -3.47 5.84 -13.20
CA TYR A 68 -3.00 5.80 -14.58
C TYR A 68 -2.67 7.21 -15.12
N LEU A 69 -3.57 8.17 -14.87
CA LEU A 69 -3.36 9.56 -15.27
C LEU A 69 -2.31 10.27 -14.41
N LEU A 70 -2.26 9.96 -13.12
CA LEU A 70 -1.31 10.56 -12.18
C LEU A 70 0.13 10.17 -12.49
N THR A 71 0.36 8.91 -12.84
CA THR A 71 1.71 8.37 -13.13
C THR A 71 2.16 8.63 -14.57
N ASP A 72 1.33 9.25 -15.41
CA ASP A 72 1.59 9.46 -16.86
C ASP A 72 1.93 8.14 -17.58
N PHE A 73 1.28 7.06 -17.17
CA PHE A 73 1.58 5.69 -17.60
C PHE A 73 1.38 5.45 -19.11
N SER A 74 0.66 6.34 -19.79
CA SER A 74 0.43 6.25 -21.25
C SER A 74 1.71 6.21 -22.08
N ASN A 75 2.81 6.75 -21.54
CA ASN A 75 4.12 6.81 -22.20
C ASN A 75 5.13 5.82 -21.59
N ALA A 76 4.69 4.96 -20.69
CA ALA A 76 5.58 4.02 -20.01
C ALA A 76 5.83 2.78 -20.87
N GLU A 77 7.09 2.36 -20.92
CA GLU A 77 7.48 1.05 -21.45
C GLU A 77 7.29 -0.01 -20.37
N ILE A 78 6.74 -1.17 -20.74
CA ILE A 78 6.61 -2.30 -19.81
C ILE A 78 7.99 -2.91 -19.58
N MET A 79 8.36 -3.01 -18.31
CA MET A 79 9.66 -3.47 -17.85
C MET A 79 9.55 -4.80 -17.09
N LEU A 80 10.67 -5.53 -16.98
CA LEU A 80 10.68 -6.82 -16.27
C LEU A 80 10.27 -6.68 -14.80
N GLY A 81 10.64 -5.57 -14.15
CA GLY A 81 10.29 -5.28 -12.76
C GLY A 81 8.79 -5.09 -12.53
N ASP A 82 8.03 -4.73 -13.57
CA ASP A 82 6.58 -4.49 -13.44
C ASP A 82 5.83 -5.75 -12.98
N ALA A 83 6.23 -6.93 -13.47
CA ALA A 83 5.68 -8.20 -13.03
C ALA A 83 5.95 -8.47 -11.54
N LEU A 84 7.15 -8.10 -11.04
CA LEU A 84 7.48 -8.19 -9.62
C LEU A 84 6.64 -7.23 -8.80
N VAL A 85 6.37 -6.02 -9.29
CA VAL A 85 5.50 -5.05 -8.60
C VAL A 85 4.06 -5.56 -8.52
N ILE A 86 3.51 -6.11 -9.60
CA ILE A 86 2.19 -6.73 -9.58
C ILE A 86 2.15 -7.88 -8.57
N PHE A 87 3.18 -8.70 -8.52
CA PHE A 87 3.27 -9.79 -7.55
C PHE A 87 3.37 -9.26 -6.11
N CYS A 88 4.17 -8.21 -5.86
CA CYS A 88 4.27 -7.60 -4.54
C CYS A 88 2.94 -6.97 -4.09
N SER A 89 2.14 -6.43 -5.01
CA SER A 89 0.84 -5.82 -4.67
C SER A 89 -0.16 -6.83 -4.10
N ILE A 90 0.00 -8.13 -4.37
CA ILE A 90 -0.76 -9.20 -3.71
C ILE A 90 -0.41 -9.25 -2.21
N PHE A 91 0.87 -9.10 -1.86
CA PHE A 91 1.28 -9.10 -0.45
C PHE A 91 0.85 -7.82 0.27
N TRP A 92 0.82 -6.68 -0.41
CA TRP A 92 0.21 -5.46 0.11
C TRP A 92 -1.27 -5.65 0.40
N ALA A 93 -2.01 -6.26 -0.53
CA ALA A 93 -3.42 -6.59 -0.31
C ALA A 93 -3.62 -7.55 0.88
N LEU A 94 -2.81 -8.59 0.98
CA LEU A 94 -2.83 -9.53 2.11
C LEU A 94 -2.51 -8.83 3.44
N HIS A 95 -1.52 -7.92 3.45
CA HIS A 95 -1.20 -7.13 4.64
C HIS A 95 -2.41 -6.30 5.10
N ILE A 96 -3.07 -5.58 4.18
CA ILE A 96 -4.28 -4.80 4.49
C ILE A 96 -5.38 -5.70 5.08
N ILE A 97 -5.61 -6.86 4.47
CA ILE A 97 -6.64 -7.81 4.94
C ILE A 97 -6.30 -8.34 6.34
N PHE A 98 -5.06 -8.81 6.55
CA PHE A 98 -4.67 -9.36 7.84
C PHE A 98 -4.66 -8.30 8.94
N ALA A 99 -4.21 -7.07 8.63
CA ALA A 99 -4.23 -5.94 9.56
C ALA A 99 -5.67 -5.57 9.94
N GLY A 100 -6.58 -5.45 8.98
CA GLY A 100 -7.99 -5.14 9.22
C GLY A 100 -8.66 -6.21 10.09
N LYS A 101 -8.60 -7.47 9.66
CA LYS A 101 -9.20 -8.59 10.41
C LYS A 101 -8.62 -8.75 11.82
N PHE A 102 -7.34 -8.44 11.98
CA PHE A 102 -6.70 -8.48 13.27
C PHE A 102 -7.17 -7.33 14.16
N MET A 103 -7.18 -6.10 13.65
CA MET A 103 -7.56 -4.91 14.41
C MET A 103 -9.04 -4.92 14.81
N GLN A 104 -9.92 -5.53 14.03
CA GLN A 104 -11.33 -5.71 14.39
C GLN A 104 -11.52 -6.64 15.60
N ASN A 105 -10.58 -7.56 15.84
CA ASN A 105 -10.65 -8.51 16.96
C ASN A 105 -9.86 -8.06 18.21
N PHE A 106 -8.81 -7.27 18.03
CA PHE A 106 -7.89 -6.90 19.11
C PHE A 106 -7.61 -5.39 19.10
N ASN A 107 -7.93 -4.71 20.19
CA ASN A 107 -7.86 -3.26 20.27
C ASN A 107 -6.53 -2.75 20.87
N ILE A 108 -5.41 -3.13 20.30
CA ILE A 108 -4.07 -2.72 20.74
C ILE A 108 -3.17 -2.29 19.56
N PRO A 109 -3.55 -1.23 18.81
CA PRO A 109 -2.92 -0.87 17.55
C PRO A 109 -1.42 -0.57 17.66
N VAL A 110 -0.98 0.19 18.69
CA VAL A 110 0.43 0.54 18.89
C VAL A 110 1.30 -0.71 19.11
N PHE A 111 0.82 -1.63 19.93
CA PHE A 111 1.54 -2.87 20.21
C PHE A 111 1.74 -3.70 18.94
N TYR A 112 0.71 -3.75 18.08
CA TYR A 112 0.81 -4.50 16.83
C TYR A 112 1.65 -3.81 15.78
N ALA A 113 1.60 -2.48 15.68
CA ALA A 113 2.51 -1.73 14.83
C ALA A 113 3.97 -1.99 15.25
N ALA A 114 4.27 -1.98 16.55
CA ALA A 114 5.60 -2.29 17.06
C ALA A 114 6.02 -3.75 16.78
N LEU A 115 5.12 -4.72 16.98
CA LEU A 115 5.41 -6.13 16.73
C LEU A 115 5.66 -6.42 15.24
N GLN A 116 4.84 -5.85 14.34
CA GLN A 116 5.09 -6.02 12.91
C GLN A 116 6.40 -5.37 12.48
N ALA A 117 6.72 -4.18 13.01
CA ALA A 117 8.00 -3.51 12.73
C ALA A 117 9.19 -4.35 13.21
N ALA A 118 9.12 -4.92 14.42
CA ALA A 118 10.15 -5.82 14.95
C ALA A 118 10.29 -7.09 14.09
N PHE A 119 9.17 -7.64 13.61
CA PHE A 119 9.18 -8.81 12.74
C PHE A 119 9.83 -8.51 11.38
N VAL A 120 9.42 -7.41 10.74
CA VAL A 120 10.00 -6.96 9.45
C VAL A 120 11.49 -6.64 9.63
N PHE A 121 11.88 -5.93 10.70
CA PHE A 121 13.27 -5.67 11.02
C PHE A 121 14.10 -6.95 11.14
N SER A 122 13.60 -7.95 11.88
CA SER A 122 14.32 -9.21 12.09
C SER A 122 14.54 -9.98 10.78
N LEU A 123 13.53 -10.00 9.91
CA LEU A 123 13.66 -10.61 8.59
C LEU A 123 14.58 -9.80 7.69
N SER A 124 14.41 -8.47 7.65
CA SER A 124 15.22 -7.60 6.79
C SER A 124 16.70 -7.69 7.14
N ILE A 125 17.06 -7.68 8.44
CA ILE A 125 18.46 -7.80 8.84
C ILE A 125 19.04 -9.19 8.51
N PHE A 126 18.24 -10.24 8.68
CA PHE A 126 18.65 -11.60 8.30
C PHE A 126 18.96 -11.70 6.80
N PHE A 127 18.07 -11.19 5.95
CA PHE A 127 18.26 -11.22 4.50
C PHE A 127 19.37 -10.29 4.05
N ALA A 128 19.53 -9.10 4.67
CA ALA A 128 20.63 -8.18 4.34
C ALA A 128 22.00 -8.85 4.57
N PHE A 129 22.21 -9.52 5.69
CA PHE A 129 23.47 -10.24 5.93
C PHE A 129 23.70 -11.45 5.00
N LEU A 130 22.65 -12.00 4.41
CA LEU A 130 22.80 -13.13 3.49
C LEU A 130 23.09 -12.70 2.04
N PHE A 131 22.56 -11.57 1.61
CA PHE A 131 22.51 -11.18 0.20
C PHE A 131 23.17 -9.84 -0.12
N GLU A 132 23.53 -9.04 0.90
CA GLU A 132 24.03 -7.68 0.72
C GLU A 132 25.38 -7.49 1.44
N GLU A 133 26.24 -6.65 0.87
CA GLU A 133 27.42 -6.14 1.58
C GLU A 133 27.01 -4.94 2.43
N VAL A 134 26.95 -5.14 3.75
CA VAL A 134 26.57 -4.09 4.71
C VAL A 134 27.75 -3.15 4.94
N ILE A 135 27.75 -1.99 4.27
CA ILE A 135 28.80 -0.98 4.38
C ILE A 135 28.32 0.15 5.29
N LEU A 136 28.90 0.26 6.50
CA LEU A 136 28.48 1.25 7.50
C LEU A 136 28.58 2.70 7.02
N SER A 137 29.59 3.03 6.20
CA SER A 137 29.75 4.39 5.65
C SER A 137 28.58 4.80 4.75
N ASN A 138 28.03 3.87 3.97
CA ASN A 138 26.89 4.13 3.11
C ASN A 138 25.61 4.33 3.92
N ILE A 139 25.44 3.55 5.01
CA ILE A 139 24.31 3.71 5.92
C ILE A 139 24.36 5.08 6.59
N LEU A 140 25.53 5.53 7.03
CA LEU A 140 25.70 6.84 7.68
C LEU A 140 25.46 8.00 6.69
N LEU A 141 25.80 7.85 5.42
CA LEU A 141 25.54 8.84 4.37
C LEU A 141 24.02 9.04 4.17
N GLU A 142 23.24 7.97 4.21
CA GLU A 142 21.79 7.97 4.00
C GLU A 142 20.99 8.01 5.32
N LEU A 143 21.65 8.30 6.44
CA LEU A 143 21.02 8.22 7.77
C LEU A 143 19.76 9.07 7.90
N SER A 144 19.71 10.25 7.29
CA SER A 144 18.54 11.13 7.32
C SER A 144 17.34 10.51 6.57
N SER A 145 17.58 9.92 5.40
CA SER A 145 16.56 9.22 4.61
C SER A 145 16.06 7.98 5.34
N ILE A 146 16.96 7.22 5.94
CA ILE A 146 16.63 6.02 6.72
C ILE A 146 15.81 6.38 7.96
N LEU A 147 16.19 7.43 8.71
CA LEU A 147 15.43 7.88 9.88
C LEU A 147 14.06 8.42 9.49
N TYR A 148 13.96 9.18 8.40
CA TYR A 148 12.68 9.65 7.88
C TYR A 148 11.77 8.48 7.51
N ALA A 149 12.24 7.55 6.69
CA ALA A 149 11.46 6.39 6.26
C ALA A 149 11.10 5.48 7.46
N GLY A 150 12.05 5.21 8.36
CA GLY A 150 11.83 4.34 9.50
C GLY A 150 10.88 4.95 10.54
N ALA A 151 11.07 6.22 10.91
CA ALA A 151 10.26 6.84 11.96
C ALA A 151 8.88 7.31 11.45
N LEU A 152 8.84 8.01 10.32
CA LEU A 152 7.57 8.56 9.83
C LEU A 152 6.76 7.53 9.05
N SER A 153 7.33 6.87 8.05
CA SER A 153 6.60 5.87 7.26
C SER A 153 6.46 4.56 8.04
N GLY A 154 7.56 3.96 8.50
CA GLY A 154 7.54 2.69 9.22
C GLY A 154 6.89 2.77 10.62
N GLY A 155 7.14 3.84 11.36
CA GLY A 155 6.63 4.02 12.73
C GLY A 155 5.24 4.65 12.75
N ILE A 156 5.15 5.93 12.37
CA ILE A 156 3.92 6.72 12.55
C ILE A 156 2.83 6.26 11.58
N ALA A 157 3.12 6.17 10.27
CA ALA A 157 2.08 5.87 9.28
C ALA A 157 1.49 4.47 9.49
N PHE A 158 2.30 3.42 9.70
CA PHE A 158 1.76 2.09 9.99
C PHE A 158 1.02 2.01 11.33
N THR A 159 1.40 2.81 12.33
CA THR A 159 0.63 2.91 13.57
C THR A 159 -0.75 3.53 13.32
N LEU A 160 -0.81 4.63 12.56
CA LEU A 160 -2.07 5.26 12.15
C LEU A 160 -2.93 4.33 11.29
N GLN A 161 -2.30 3.54 10.41
CA GLN A 161 -2.98 2.50 9.65
C GLN A 161 -3.69 1.49 10.56
N MET A 162 -3.02 1.01 11.62
CA MET A 162 -3.65 0.08 12.58
C MET A 162 -4.85 0.73 13.29
N TYR A 163 -4.74 2.01 13.67
CA TYR A 163 -5.87 2.73 14.26
C TYR A 163 -7.05 2.88 13.28
N ALA A 164 -6.78 3.22 12.03
CA ALA A 164 -7.82 3.40 11.01
C ALA A 164 -8.53 2.09 10.69
N GLN A 165 -7.79 1.01 10.48
CA GLN A 165 -8.32 -0.31 10.10
C GLN A 165 -9.14 -0.99 11.20
N LYS A 166 -9.11 -0.47 12.43
CA LYS A 166 -10.01 -0.90 13.48
C LYS A 166 -11.49 -0.64 13.15
N ASN A 167 -11.77 0.46 12.45
CA ASN A 167 -13.11 0.96 12.21
C ASN A 167 -13.53 0.96 10.72
N ILE A 168 -12.61 0.64 9.82
CA ILE A 168 -12.83 0.68 8.37
C ILE A 168 -12.68 -0.73 7.81
N GLU A 169 -13.58 -1.13 6.92
CA GLU A 169 -13.48 -2.39 6.20
C GLU A 169 -12.28 -2.39 5.24
N GLU A 170 -11.76 -3.57 4.91
CA GLU A 170 -10.49 -3.73 4.20
C GLU A 170 -10.53 -3.15 2.77
N ALA A 171 -11.64 -3.32 2.04
CA ALA A 171 -11.75 -2.82 0.66
C ALA A 171 -11.83 -1.29 0.58
N PRO A 172 -12.67 -0.58 1.37
CA PRO A 172 -12.61 0.87 1.49
C PRO A 172 -11.25 1.39 1.98
N ALA A 173 -10.62 0.70 2.94
CA ALA A 173 -9.30 1.08 3.43
C ALA A 173 -8.25 1.06 2.30
N ALA A 174 -8.26 0.03 1.45
CA ALA A 174 -7.37 -0.05 0.28
C ALA A 174 -7.53 1.15 -0.66
N ILE A 175 -8.78 1.59 -0.92
CA ILE A 175 -9.04 2.77 -1.74
C ILE A 175 -8.51 4.05 -1.06
N ILE A 176 -8.66 4.19 0.27
CA ILE A 176 -8.14 5.34 1.01
C ILE A 176 -6.61 5.40 0.92
N TYR A 177 -5.93 4.24 1.03
CA TYR A 177 -4.48 4.20 0.95
C TYR A 177 -3.94 4.64 -0.41
N SER A 178 -4.70 4.52 -1.49
CA SER A 178 -4.29 5.05 -2.80
C SER A 178 -4.10 6.58 -2.82
N LEU A 179 -4.57 7.31 -1.80
CA LEU A 179 -4.25 8.73 -1.60
C LEU A 179 -2.75 8.98 -1.40
N GLU A 180 -1.97 7.96 -1.07
CA GLU A 180 -0.50 8.08 -0.98
C GLU A 180 0.07 8.67 -2.28
N GLY A 181 -0.44 8.25 -3.45
CA GLY A 181 -0.04 8.80 -4.74
C GLY A 181 -0.36 10.29 -4.90
N VAL A 182 -1.52 10.73 -4.39
CA VAL A 182 -1.91 12.14 -4.42
C VAL A 182 -1.00 12.98 -3.54
N PHE A 183 -0.73 12.52 -2.32
CA PHE A 183 0.18 13.21 -1.39
C PHE A 183 1.62 13.21 -1.90
N ALA A 184 2.08 12.11 -2.53
CA ALA A 184 3.39 12.03 -3.15
C ALA A 184 3.53 13.04 -4.30
N ALA A 185 2.50 13.20 -5.14
CA ALA A 185 2.49 14.19 -6.22
C ALA A 185 2.53 15.63 -5.69
N ILE A 186 1.76 15.94 -4.64
CA ILE A 186 1.77 17.25 -4.00
C ILE A 186 3.14 17.53 -3.37
N ALA A 187 3.72 16.56 -2.66
CA ALA A 187 5.04 16.70 -2.07
C ALA A 187 6.13 16.87 -3.13
N GLY A 188 6.07 16.11 -4.23
CA GLY A 188 6.97 16.26 -5.37
C GLY A 188 6.89 17.65 -6.01
N TRP A 189 5.68 18.21 -6.14
CA TRP A 189 5.48 19.56 -6.63
C TRP A 189 6.06 20.63 -5.69
N ILE A 190 5.80 20.54 -4.38
CA ILE A 190 6.21 21.56 -3.40
C ILE A 190 7.69 21.47 -3.04
N ILE A 191 8.23 20.24 -2.88
CA ILE A 191 9.57 20.02 -2.33
C ILE A 191 10.63 19.86 -3.43
N LEU A 192 10.23 19.24 -4.57
CA LEU A 192 11.15 18.90 -5.65
C LEU A 192 10.92 19.76 -6.92
N ASP A 193 10.06 20.77 -6.85
CA ASP A 193 9.67 21.63 -7.98
C ASP A 193 9.22 20.85 -9.23
N GLN A 194 8.65 19.65 -9.03
CA GLN A 194 8.16 18.81 -10.12
C GLN A 194 6.88 19.41 -10.72
N PHE A 195 6.91 19.65 -12.03
CA PHE A 195 5.74 20.20 -12.71
C PHE A 195 4.63 19.15 -12.86
N LEU A 196 3.44 19.43 -12.32
CA LEU A 196 2.26 18.59 -12.51
C LEU A 196 1.56 18.94 -13.83
N LYS A 197 1.51 18.01 -14.76
CA LYS A 197 0.74 18.13 -16.00
C LYS A 197 -0.76 18.14 -15.70
N PHE A 198 -1.56 18.62 -16.62
CA PHE A 198 -3.02 18.65 -16.47
C PHE A 198 -3.61 17.24 -16.19
N ASN A 199 -3.10 16.21 -16.85
CA ASN A 199 -3.52 14.82 -16.61
C ASN A 199 -3.23 14.35 -15.18
N ASN A 200 -2.08 14.74 -14.60
CA ASN A 200 -1.74 14.39 -13.21
C ASN A 200 -2.74 15.01 -12.23
N ILE A 201 -3.15 16.25 -12.47
CA ILE A 201 -4.16 16.95 -11.65
C ILE A 201 -5.52 16.25 -11.75
N ILE A 202 -5.96 15.87 -12.97
CA ILE A 202 -7.20 15.10 -13.14
C ILE A 202 -7.08 13.76 -12.40
N GLY A 203 -5.93 13.07 -12.49
CA GLY A 203 -5.66 11.84 -11.77
C GLY A 203 -5.84 11.99 -10.26
N CYS A 204 -5.28 13.05 -9.66
CA CYS A 204 -5.48 13.37 -8.25
C CYS A 204 -6.96 13.54 -7.89
N PHE A 205 -7.72 14.29 -8.69
CA PHE A 205 -9.16 14.49 -8.46
C PHE A 205 -9.96 13.19 -8.57
N LEU A 206 -9.63 12.32 -9.52
CA LEU A 206 -10.31 11.03 -9.66
C LEU A 206 -10.04 10.10 -8.47
N ILE A 207 -8.82 10.07 -7.95
CA ILE A 207 -8.48 9.30 -6.74
C ILE A 207 -9.24 9.85 -5.54
N LEU A 208 -9.24 11.16 -5.32
CA LEU A 208 -10.01 11.80 -4.25
C LEU A 208 -11.50 11.49 -4.35
N PHE A 209 -12.06 11.56 -5.56
CA PHE A 209 -13.47 11.24 -5.80
C PHE A 209 -13.77 9.74 -5.55
N ALA A 210 -12.85 8.85 -5.96
CA ALA A 210 -12.96 7.41 -5.68
C ALA A 210 -13.01 7.13 -4.18
N VAL A 211 -12.17 7.81 -3.38
CA VAL A 211 -12.17 7.69 -1.92
C VAL A 211 -13.49 8.17 -1.33
N ILE A 212 -13.95 9.36 -1.72
CA ILE A 212 -15.24 9.91 -1.25
C ILE A 212 -16.38 8.96 -1.60
N LEU A 213 -16.43 8.47 -2.85
CA LEU A 213 -17.45 7.55 -3.31
C LEU A 213 -17.46 6.25 -2.50
N SER A 214 -16.29 5.70 -2.19
CA SER A 214 -16.16 4.48 -1.38
C SER A 214 -16.66 4.63 0.05
N GLN A 215 -16.70 5.86 0.59
CA GLN A 215 -17.17 6.12 1.95
C GLN A 215 -18.66 6.49 2.02
N ILE A 216 -19.20 7.09 0.97
CA ILE A 216 -20.61 7.52 0.94
C ILE A 216 -21.53 6.36 0.55
N LEU A 217 -21.09 5.52 -0.37
CA LEU A 217 -21.89 4.38 -0.79
C LEU A 217 -21.95 3.34 0.33
N PRO A 218 -23.14 2.80 0.65
CA PRO A 218 -23.29 1.87 1.76
C PRO A 218 -22.45 0.62 1.54
N THR A 219 -21.47 0.41 2.40
CA THR A 219 -20.64 -0.80 2.48
C THR A 219 -21.26 -1.84 3.43
N SER A 220 -22.57 -1.81 3.62
CA SER A 220 -23.24 -2.73 4.56
C SER A 220 -22.80 -4.17 4.24
N LYS A 221 -22.14 -4.80 5.20
CA LYS A 221 -21.97 -6.26 5.21
C LYS A 221 -23.34 -6.84 4.91
N VAL A 222 -23.45 -7.60 3.85
CA VAL A 222 -24.62 -8.46 3.65
C VAL A 222 -24.56 -9.42 4.83
N ASN A 223 -25.32 -9.11 5.88
CA ASN A 223 -25.47 -9.98 7.04
C ASN A 223 -25.98 -11.34 6.54
N ASN A 224 -25.09 -12.25 6.28
CA ASN A 224 -25.42 -13.66 6.18
C ASN A 224 -25.61 -14.19 7.59
N THR A 225 -26.74 -13.81 8.21
CA THR A 225 -27.32 -14.63 9.27
C THR A 225 -27.84 -15.91 8.62
N LYS A 226 -27.05 -16.96 8.66
CA LYS A 226 -27.52 -18.35 8.76
C LYS A 226 -26.45 -19.19 9.40
#